data_8f8f0da3b533b467f2a9c2be6de68165
#
_entry.id   8f8f0da3b533b467f2a9c2be6de68165
#
_cell.length_a   1.000
_cell.length_b   1.000
_cell.length_c   1.000
_cell.angle_alpha   90.00
_cell.angle_beta   90.00
_cell.angle_gamma   90.00
#
_symmetry.space_group_name_H-M   'P 1'
#
loop_
_entity.id
_entity.type
_entity.pdbx_description
1 polymer ?
#
loop_
_entity_poly.entity_id
_entity_poly.type
_entity_poly.pdbx_seq_one_letter_code
_entity_poly.pdbx_strand_id
1 'polypeptide(L)'
;MKSRKIMMIGVSIAVVLCIVGCTVKQKEDTKQDKTNVSSSTKEDKKAIKQKQLAFLKDHEQEIVDFVKAQNPKVESVQINWDETEWGVAGNGTPQGDDEMILIFGGFNQNPESSWRVDVVVEDGKINLKTMSLGQYLRMGGRIFE
;
A
#
# COMPACT_ATOMS: atom_id res chain seq x y z
N MET A 1 -5.61 26.40 -47.49
CA MET A 1 -4.29 26.74 -48.06
C MET A 1 -3.30 26.99 -46.93
N LYS A 2 -2.27 26.30 -46.94
CA LYS A 2 -0.92 26.36 -46.44
C LYS A 2 -0.54 25.17 -45.56
N SER A 3 0.12 24.24 -46.22
CA SER A 3 0.96 23.19 -45.67
C SER A 3 2.10 23.76 -44.84
N ARG A 4 2.44 23.17 -43.73
CA ARG A 4 3.74 23.24 -43.11
C ARG A 4 4.08 21.89 -42.52
N LYS A 5 4.76 21.11 -43.26
CA LYS A 5 6.07 20.49 -43.19
C LYS A 5 6.48 20.00 -41.79
N ILE A 6 6.42 18.70 -41.70
CA ILE A 6 7.03 17.83 -40.70
C ILE A 6 8.56 17.92 -40.86
N MET A 7 9.24 18.20 -39.74
CA MET A 7 10.69 18.13 -39.66
C MET A 7 11.05 16.99 -38.71
N MET A 8 11.42 15.86 -39.30
CA MET A 8 12.02 14.74 -38.57
C MET A 8 13.48 15.11 -38.25
N ILE A 9 13.79 15.09 -36.98
CA ILE A 9 15.18 15.10 -36.53
C ILE A 9 15.47 13.73 -35.92
N GLY A 10 16.19 12.93 -36.66
CA GLY A 10 16.76 11.69 -36.18
C GLY A 10 17.95 11.97 -35.24
N VAL A 11 17.91 11.36 -34.08
CA VAL A 11 19.08 11.32 -33.20
C VAL A 11 19.53 9.87 -33.09
N SER A 12 20.71 9.64 -33.67
CA SER A 12 21.42 8.37 -33.56
C SER A 12 21.97 8.20 -32.16
N ILE A 13 21.63 7.11 -31.52
CA ILE A 13 22.23 6.71 -30.25
C ILE A 13 23.32 5.70 -30.55
N ALA A 14 24.56 6.10 -30.30
CA ALA A 14 25.71 5.23 -30.33
C ALA A 14 25.71 4.31 -29.09
N VAL A 15 25.64 3.01 -29.31
CA VAL A 15 25.82 1.98 -28.29
C VAL A 15 27.32 1.77 -28.09
N VAL A 16 27.80 2.08 -26.91
CA VAL A 16 29.16 1.68 -26.48
C VAL A 16 29.05 0.45 -25.61
N LEU A 17 29.39 -0.69 -26.18
CA LEU A 17 29.61 -1.95 -25.48
C LEU A 17 31.04 -1.96 -24.92
N CYS A 18 31.15 -1.84 -23.60
CA CYS A 18 32.38 -2.20 -22.91
C CYS A 18 32.24 -3.57 -22.28
N ILE A 19 32.79 -4.56 -22.95
CA ILE A 19 33.00 -5.89 -22.42
C ILE A 19 34.39 -5.89 -21.77
N VAL A 20 34.45 -6.01 -20.46
CA VAL A 20 35.68 -6.41 -19.77
C VAL A 20 35.38 -7.67 -18.99
N GLY A 21 35.84 -8.75 -19.56
CA GLY A 21 35.90 -10.03 -18.90
C GLY A 21 37.01 -10.09 -17.88
N CYS A 22 36.75 -10.66 -16.73
CA CYS A 22 37.77 -11.23 -15.88
C CYS A 22 37.33 -12.58 -15.40
N THR A 23 37.98 -13.57 -15.96
CA THR A 23 38.03 -14.96 -15.54
C THR A 23 38.89 -15.08 -14.31
N VAL A 24 38.39 -15.64 -13.19
CA VAL A 24 39.26 -16.30 -12.20
C VAL A 24 38.51 -17.44 -11.53
N LYS A 25 38.97 -18.62 -11.87
CA LYS A 25 39.09 -19.92 -11.18
C LYS A 25 38.32 -20.18 -9.88
N GLN A 26 37.60 -21.30 -10.00
CA GLN A 26 37.11 -22.19 -8.94
C GLN A 26 38.12 -22.45 -7.81
N LYS A 27 37.59 -22.46 -6.59
CA LYS A 27 37.89 -23.51 -5.62
C LYS A 27 36.65 -23.69 -4.73
N GLU A 28 36.19 -24.92 -4.72
CA GLU A 28 35.19 -25.47 -3.77
C GLU A 28 35.68 -25.30 -2.34
N ASP A 29 34.77 -24.89 -1.45
CA ASP A 29 34.61 -25.59 -0.18
C ASP A 29 33.22 -25.32 0.42
N THR A 30 32.62 -26.42 0.76
CA THR A 30 31.31 -26.62 1.33
C THR A 30 31.26 -26.04 2.74
N LYS A 31 30.32 -25.17 3.07
CA LYS A 31 29.57 -25.22 4.32
C LYS A 31 28.30 -24.38 4.25
N GLN A 32 27.20 -25.07 4.46
CA GLN A 32 25.90 -24.51 4.76
C GLN A 32 25.99 -23.50 5.90
N ASP A 33 25.47 -22.32 5.68
CA ASP A 33 24.84 -21.59 6.76
C ASP A 33 23.61 -20.88 6.23
N LYS A 34 22.48 -21.38 6.70
CA LYS A 34 21.17 -20.75 6.51
C LYS A 34 21.12 -19.55 7.42
N THR A 35 21.24 -18.38 6.86
CA THR A 35 20.71 -17.19 7.50
C THR A 35 20.25 -16.22 6.40
N ASN A 36 19.10 -16.49 5.87
CA ASN A 36 18.35 -15.50 5.13
C ASN A 36 17.74 -14.52 6.14
N VAL A 37 18.56 -13.66 6.69
CA VAL A 37 18.07 -12.42 7.28
C VAL A 37 17.93 -11.45 6.15
N SER A 38 16.74 -11.43 5.57
CA SER A 38 16.31 -10.36 4.69
C SER A 38 16.31 -9.05 5.49
N SER A 39 17.42 -8.36 5.49
CA SER A 39 17.44 -6.97 5.90
C SER A 39 16.76 -6.16 4.80
N SER A 40 15.43 -6.08 4.86
CA SER A 40 14.69 -5.11 4.06
C SER A 40 15.18 -3.73 4.50
N THR A 41 15.84 -3.02 3.59
CA THR A 41 16.30 -1.67 3.82
C THR A 41 15.08 -0.77 4.10
N LYS A 42 15.29 0.36 4.76
CA LYS A 42 14.20 1.33 5.00
C LYS A 42 13.53 1.80 3.70
N GLU A 43 14.28 1.78 2.61
CA GLU A 43 13.80 2.12 1.26
C GLU A 43 12.81 1.09 0.71
N ASP A 44 13.09 -0.20 0.92
CA ASP A 44 12.17 -1.28 0.50
C ASP A 44 10.84 -1.20 1.23
N LYS A 45 10.86 -0.94 2.54
CA LYS A 45 9.64 -0.76 3.34
C LYS A 45 8.81 0.43 2.88
N LYS A 46 9.45 1.55 2.54
CA LYS A 46 8.75 2.72 2.00
C LYS A 46 8.11 2.42 0.65
N ALA A 47 8.83 1.74 -0.23
CA ALA A 47 8.30 1.35 -1.55
C ALA A 47 7.10 0.39 -1.42
N ILE A 48 7.14 -0.56 -0.49
CA ILE A 48 6.02 -1.46 -0.21
C ILE A 48 4.80 -0.68 0.26
N LYS A 49 4.94 0.21 1.24
CA LYS A 49 3.85 1.04 1.74
C LYS A 49 3.22 1.91 0.65
N GLN A 50 4.04 2.47 -0.24
CA GLN A 50 3.54 3.25 -1.38
C GLN A 50 2.71 2.41 -2.35
N LYS A 51 3.14 1.18 -2.66
CA LYS A 51 2.38 0.25 -3.50
C LYS A 51 1.07 -0.17 -2.85
N GLN A 52 1.09 -0.43 -1.55
CA GLN A 52 -0.12 -0.77 -0.78
C GLN A 52 -1.10 0.40 -0.75
N LEU A 53 -0.61 1.63 -0.55
CA LEU A 53 -1.46 2.83 -0.58
C LEU A 53 -2.07 3.07 -1.97
N ALA A 54 -1.30 2.86 -3.03
CA ALA A 54 -1.81 2.95 -4.40
C ALA A 54 -2.92 1.92 -4.66
N PHE A 55 -2.71 0.67 -4.23
CA PHE A 55 -3.72 -0.38 -4.32
C PHE A 55 -5.02 0.00 -3.59
N LEU A 56 -4.94 0.53 -2.37
CA LEU A 56 -6.11 0.98 -1.61
C LEU A 56 -6.86 2.12 -2.32
N LYS A 57 -6.13 3.07 -2.91
CA LYS A 57 -6.72 4.16 -3.69
C LYS A 57 -7.44 3.65 -4.95
N ASP A 58 -6.89 2.65 -5.62
CA ASP A 58 -7.53 2.01 -6.77
C ASP A 58 -8.81 1.25 -6.38
N HIS A 59 -8.93 0.85 -5.11
CA HIS A 59 -10.09 0.15 -4.54
C HIS A 59 -10.88 1.03 -3.55
N GLU A 60 -10.76 2.33 -3.67
CA GLU A 60 -11.45 3.30 -2.79
C GLU A 60 -12.94 3.03 -2.69
N GLN A 61 -13.59 2.68 -3.80
CA GLN A 61 -15.03 2.44 -3.83
C GLN A 61 -15.45 1.28 -2.93
N GLU A 62 -14.64 0.22 -2.82
CA GLU A 62 -14.94 -0.91 -1.95
C GLU A 62 -14.91 -0.49 -0.47
N ILE A 63 -13.98 0.39 -0.09
CA ILE A 63 -13.89 0.94 1.26
C ILE A 63 -15.08 1.86 1.54
N VAL A 64 -15.43 2.72 0.61
CA VAL A 64 -16.59 3.62 0.69
C VAL A 64 -17.87 2.82 0.88
N ASP A 65 -18.09 1.78 0.08
CA ASP A 65 -19.28 0.93 0.15
C ASP A 65 -19.34 0.16 1.48
N PHE A 66 -18.19 -0.32 1.96
CA PHE A 66 -18.10 -0.97 3.26
C PHE A 66 -18.53 -0.03 4.40
N VAL A 67 -18.03 1.21 4.42
CA VAL A 67 -18.37 2.21 5.46
C VAL A 67 -19.84 2.62 5.35
N LYS A 68 -20.37 2.84 4.15
CA LYS A 68 -21.79 3.15 3.93
C LYS A 68 -22.73 2.04 4.42
N ALA A 69 -22.31 0.80 4.23
CA ALA A 69 -23.10 -0.36 4.68
C ALA A 69 -23.25 -0.45 6.21
N GLN A 70 -22.41 0.25 6.97
CA GLN A 70 -22.47 0.22 8.42
C GLN A 70 -23.65 1.02 9.01
N ASN A 71 -24.08 2.07 8.30
CA ASN A 71 -25.20 2.88 8.75
C ASN A 71 -25.92 3.56 7.56
N PRO A 72 -27.23 3.37 7.41
CA PRO A 72 -27.99 3.92 6.28
C PRO A 72 -28.04 5.46 6.24
N LYS A 73 -27.68 6.12 7.34
CA LYS A 73 -27.62 7.60 7.41
C LYS A 73 -26.30 8.16 6.87
N VAL A 74 -25.36 7.28 6.45
CA VAL A 74 -24.12 7.70 5.79
C VAL A 74 -24.37 7.91 4.30
N GLU A 75 -24.43 9.16 3.89
CA GLU A 75 -24.67 9.55 2.49
C GLU A 75 -23.37 9.65 1.69
N SER A 76 -22.31 10.15 2.30
CA SER A 76 -20.99 10.29 1.67
C SER A 76 -19.88 9.88 2.63
N VAL A 77 -18.78 9.36 2.09
CA VAL A 77 -17.59 8.93 2.85
C VAL A 77 -16.38 9.68 2.32
N GLN A 78 -15.58 10.20 3.22
CA GLN A 78 -14.30 10.85 2.93
C GLN A 78 -13.18 10.00 3.54
N ILE A 79 -12.13 9.73 2.77
CA ILE A 79 -10.95 8.97 3.21
C ILE A 79 -9.77 9.91 3.39
N ASN A 80 -9.12 9.85 4.56
CA ASN A 80 -7.93 10.62 4.87
C ASN A 80 -6.69 9.80 4.56
N TRP A 81 -6.28 9.77 3.30
CA TRP A 81 -5.14 8.95 2.86
C TRP A 81 -3.82 9.29 3.54
N ASP A 82 -3.65 10.54 3.96
CA ASP A 82 -2.44 11.00 4.65
C ASP A 82 -2.35 10.51 6.11
N GLU A 83 -3.47 10.08 6.67
CA GLU A 83 -3.58 9.51 8.02
C GLU A 83 -3.50 7.98 8.02
N THR A 84 -3.32 7.35 6.85
CA THR A 84 -3.20 5.90 6.75
C THR A 84 -1.98 5.40 7.52
N GLU A 85 -2.20 4.45 8.42
CA GLU A 85 -1.16 3.87 9.27
C GLU A 85 -0.94 2.39 8.96
N TRP A 86 0.28 1.91 9.18
CA TRP A 86 0.66 0.50 9.11
C TRP A 86 0.99 0.02 10.50
N GLY A 87 0.26 -0.96 10.94
CA GLY A 87 0.37 -1.54 12.27
C GLY A 87 0.53 -3.05 12.24
N VAL A 88 0.61 -3.61 13.41
CA VAL A 88 0.65 -5.04 13.63
C VAL A 88 -0.41 -5.35 14.67
N ALA A 89 -1.32 -6.27 14.36
CA ALA A 89 -2.28 -6.77 15.32
C ALA A 89 -1.77 -8.06 15.94
N GLY A 90 -1.58 -8.03 17.25
CA GLY A 90 -1.31 -9.25 17.99
C GLY A 90 -2.52 -10.19 17.90
N ASN A 91 -2.33 -11.35 17.29
CA ASN A 91 -3.38 -12.39 17.20
C ASN A 91 -3.45 -13.28 18.45
N GLY A 92 -2.69 -12.94 19.51
CA GLY A 92 -2.63 -13.71 20.75
C GLY A 92 -1.86 -15.02 20.64
N THR A 93 -1.21 -15.29 19.52
CA THR A 93 -0.35 -16.46 19.34
C THR A 93 1.13 -16.08 19.35
N PRO A 94 2.03 -16.97 19.83
CA PRO A 94 3.46 -16.69 19.85
C PRO A 94 4.11 -16.60 18.46
N GLN A 95 3.41 -16.96 17.41
CA GLN A 95 3.94 -17.12 16.06
C GLN A 95 3.59 -16.00 15.08
N GLY A 96 2.78 -15.04 15.43
CA GLY A 96 2.48 -14.06 14.41
C GLY A 96 1.64 -12.88 14.87
N ASP A 97 2.15 -11.76 14.53
CA ASP A 97 1.41 -10.54 14.46
C ASP A 97 1.00 -10.35 12.99
N ASP A 98 -0.29 -10.22 12.73
CA ASP A 98 -0.77 -9.92 11.40
C ASP A 98 -0.46 -8.46 11.06
N GLU A 99 0.20 -8.23 9.94
CA GLU A 99 0.34 -6.87 9.42
C GLU A 99 -1.03 -6.34 9.01
N MET A 100 -1.33 -5.12 9.40
CA MET A 100 -2.59 -4.46 9.03
C MET A 100 -2.38 -3.02 8.62
N ILE A 101 -3.32 -2.53 7.85
CA ILE A 101 -3.39 -1.14 7.46
C ILE A 101 -4.64 -0.54 8.08
N LEU A 102 -4.46 0.59 8.75
CA LEU A 102 -5.51 1.36 9.40
C LEU A 102 -5.85 2.54 8.50
N ILE A 103 -7.09 2.60 8.07
CA ILE A 103 -7.61 3.63 7.17
C ILE A 103 -8.59 4.49 7.95
N PHE A 104 -8.38 5.79 7.92
CA PHE A 104 -9.18 6.76 8.65
C PHE A 104 -9.97 7.66 7.71
N GLY A 105 -11.06 8.21 8.22
CA GLY A 105 -11.82 9.17 7.46
C GLY A 105 -13.01 9.75 8.21
N GLY A 106 -13.79 10.51 7.47
CA GLY A 106 -15.04 11.10 7.91
C GLY A 106 -16.22 10.72 7.00
N PHE A 107 -17.40 11.20 7.31
CA PHE A 107 -18.59 10.98 6.50
C PHE A 107 -19.52 12.19 6.53
N ASN A 108 -20.42 12.26 5.53
CA ASN A 108 -21.40 13.34 5.37
C ASN A 108 -20.78 14.73 5.36
N GLN A 109 -19.50 14.84 4.92
CA GLN A 109 -18.74 16.10 4.86
C GLN A 109 -18.73 16.87 6.21
N ASN A 110 -18.88 16.15 7.31
CA ASN A 110 -18.89 16.73 8.63
C ASN A 110 -17.49 16.60 9.28
N PRO A 111 -16.84 17.70 9.68
CA PRO A 111 -15.50 17.68 10.27
C PRO A 111 -15.44 16.99 11.64
N GLU A 112 -16.58 16.84 12.31
CA GLU A 112 -16.66 16.12 13.59
C GLU A 112 -16.95 14.63 13.43
N SER A 113 -17.11 14.16 12.18
CA SER A 113 -17.31 12.75 11.88
C SER A 113 -16.00 12.00 11.80
N SER A 114 -15.98 10.76 12.24
CA SER A 114 -14.81 9.90 12.12
C SER A 114 -15.19 8.42 12.06
N TRP A 115 -14.34 7.66 11.37
CA TRP A 115 -14.38 6.21 11.33
C TRP A 115 -12.96 5.66 11.13
N ARG A 116 -12.76 4.40 11.45
CA ARG A 116 -11.54 3.65 11.11
C ARG A 116 -11.90 2.27 10.59
N VAL A 117 -11.32 1.90 9.48
CA VAL A 117 -11.36 0.56 8.91
C VAL A 117 -9.97 -0.04 8.99
N ASP A 118 -9.90 -1.27 9.48
CA ASP A 118 -8.68 -2.06 9.55
C ASP A 118 -8.75 -3.14 8.47
N VAL A 119 -7.65 -3.35 7.74
CA VAL A 119 -7.53 -4.37 6.70
C VAL A 119 -6.23 -5.14 6.87
N VAL A 120 -6.27 -6.47 6.78
CA VAL A 120 -5.13 -7.33 6.99
C VAL A 120 -4.27 -7.44 5.73
N VAL A 121 -2.97 -7.51 5.92
CA VAL A 121 -1.98 -7.76 4.87
C VAL A 121 -1.46 -9.20 5.04
N GLU A 122 -1.78 -10.06 4.10
CA GLU A 122 -1.35 -11.45 4.06
C GLU A 122 -0.27 -11.64 3.00
N ASP A 123 0.88 -12.15 3.38
CA ASP A 123 2.01 -12.36 2.46
C ASP A 123 2.39 -11.10 1.64
N GLY A 124 2.32 -9.94 2.27
CA GLY A 124 2.59 -8.65 1.63
C GLY A 124 1.48 -8.12 0.71
N LYS A 125 0.34 -8.83 0.63
CA LYS A 125 -0.84 -8.46 -0.17
C LYS A 125 -2.00 -8.03 0.70
N ILE A 126 -2.68 -6.98 0.30
CA ILE A 126 -3.87 -6.49 0.99
C ILE A 126 -5.05 -7.43 0.70
N ASN A 127 -5.70 -7.90 1.75
CA ASN A 127 -6.91 -8.69 1.64
C ASN A 127 -8.15 -7.86 2.01
N LEU A 128 -8.80 -7.24 1.03
CA LEU A 128 -9.98 -6.37 1.25
C LEU A 128 -11.16 -7.11 1.88
N LYS A 129 -11.21 -8.45 1.79
CA LYS A 129 -12.27 -9.25 2.44
C LYS A 129 -12.15 -9.26 3.97
N THR A 130 -11.02 -8.86 4.51
CA THR A 130 -10.77 -8.77 5.95
C THR A 130 -11.15 -7.41 6.53
N MET A 131 -11.67 -6.49 5.71
CA MET A 131 -12.10 -5.17 6.21
C MET A 131 -13.01 -5.31 7.42
N SER A 132 -12.67 -4.60 8.47
CA SER A 132 -13.44 -4.54 9.69
C SER A 132 -13.45 -3.11 10.27
N LEU A 133 -14.46 -2.76 11.02
CA LEU A 133 -14.46 -1.49 11.74
C LEU A 133 -13.51 -1.57 12.94
N GLY A 134 -12.36 -0.92 12.84
CA GLY A 134 -11.46 -0.72 13.97
C GLY A 134 -11.97 0.36 14.93
N GLN A 135 -12.80 1.26 14.43
CA GLN A 135 -13.56 2.23 15.22
C GLN A 135 -14.95 2.42 14.61
N TYR A 136 -15.98 2.33 15.45
CA TYR A 136 -17.34 2.65 15.04
C TYR A 136 -17.43 4.09 14.49
N LEU A 137 -18.40 4.32 13.59
CA LEU A 137 -18.72 5.66 13.12
C LEU A 137 -19.04 6.58 14.31
N ARG A 138 -18.45 7.75 14.33
CA ARG A 138 -18.63 8.75 15.38
C ARG A 138 -18.98 10.11 14.77
N MET A 139 -19.78 10.86 15.53
CA MET A 139 -20.14 12.23 15.25
C MET A 139 -20.03 13.03 16.55
N GLY A 140 -19.20 14.06 16.57
CA GLY A 140 -18.97 14.85 17.80
C GLY A 140 -18.48 14.01 18.98
N GLY A 141 -17.64 13.00 18.73
CA GLY A 141 -17.09 12.08 19.74
C GLY A 141 -18.04 10.98 20.23
N ARG A 142 -19.31 10.94 19.77
CA ARG A 142 -20.32 9.94 20.13
C ARG A 142 -20.50 8.94 18.98
N ILE A 143 -20.93 7.71 19.32
CA ILE A 143 -21.31 6.73 18.30
C ILE A 143 -22.46 7.30 17.47
N PHE A 144 -22.34 7.17 16.15
CA PHE A 144 -23.34 7.61 15.20
C PHE A 144 -24.35 6.48 14.96
N GLU A 145 -25.57 6.69 15.45
CA GLU A 145 -26.69 5.74 15.34
C GLU A 145 -27.76 6.22 14.32
#